data_288a213c50cf2f439b2d7d40390ebe2b
#
_entry.id   288a213c50cf2f439b2d7d40390ebe2b
#
_cell.length_a   1.000
_cell.length_b   1.000
_cell.length_c   1.000
_cell.angle_alpha   90.00
_cell.angle_beta   90.00
_cell.angle_gamma   90.00
#
_symmetry.space_group_name_H-M   'P 1'
#
loop_
_entity.id
_entity.type
_entity.pdbx_description
1 polymer ?
#
loop_
_entity_poly.entity_id
_entity_poly.type
_entity_poly.pdbx_seq_one_letter_code
_entity_poly.pdbx_strand_id
1 'polypeptide(L)'
;MDTGDILRDLGPLALGSRLKRLADRLLADAARIHRESEHHLPPGQFPLIAALDRFGAMTVNDAAAALGVSQPAAPRAAAEAAKCGLVASEASVKDGRVRTLSLTSFGAMSVAQMKREMWPRVEAAARDLLRGTSGRLLDDVSALEDLLAERSLLERYTDRSLRILEYSDDLATAFLESNELWIRDMFTLEAHDRHVLEHPRETIIDPGGHILFVQELDGPVLGTCALQHDDEGLVELTKMGVIPESRGKGAGEFLLRAALERVRELGLEDRLYLLTNARCEAAIHLYEKVGFQHDADILARFRKRYERADVAMRYAPNPLGAPGS
;
A
#
# COMPACT_ATOMS: atom_id res chain seq x y z
N MET A 1 26.07 -32.98 14.59
CA MET A 1 24.77 -32.37 14.87
C MET A 1 23.94 -32.41 13.61
N ASP A 2 22.86 -33.13 13.60
CA ASP A 2 21.88 -33.02 12.51
C ASP A 2 21.13 -31.69 12.73
N THR A 3 21.62 -30.66 12.05
CA THR A 3 21.07 -29.31 12.17
C THR A 3 19.88 -29.14 11.27
N GLY A 4 18.87 -29.94 11.27
CA GLY A 4 17.63 -29.77 10.49
C GLY A 4 17.50 -28.54 9.57
N ASP A 5 16.52 -28.43 8.73
CA ASP A 5 16.28 -27.23 7.91
C ASP A 5 15.54 -26.18 8.76
N ILE A 6 16.27 -25.31 9.45
CA ILE A 6 15.73 -24.26 10.32
C ILE A 6 14.62 -23.45 9.67
N LEU A 7 14.69 -23.19 8.34
CA LEU A 7 13.63 -22.44 7.66
C LEU A 7 12.32 -23.24 7.54
N ARG A 8 12.38 -24.57 7.57
CA ARG A 8 11.18 -25.41 7.64
C ARG A 8 10.58 -25.38 9.04
N ASP A 9 11.45 -25.45 10.06
CA ASP A 9 11.04 -25.51 11.45
C ASP A 9 10.38 -24.20 11.93
N LEU A 10 10.80 -23.06 11.39
CA LEU A 10 10.22 -21.74 11.68
C LEU A 10 8.82 -21.52 11.07
N GLY A 11 8.34 -22.43 10.22
CA GLY A 11 7.00 -22.35 9.64
C GLY A 11 6.69 -21.01 8.94
N PRO A 12 5.55 -20.36 9.26
CA PRO A 12 5.15 -19.10 8.62
C PRO A 12 6.14 -17.95 8.82
N LEU A 13 6.89 -17.93 9.92
CA LEU A 13 7.90 -16.89 10.18
C LEU A 13 8.96 -16.83 9.09
N ALA A 14 9.30 -17.98 8.50
CA ALA A 14 10.30 -18.10 7.44
C ALA A 14 9.73 -18.06 6.01
N LEU A 15 8.44 -17.69 5.82
CA LEU A 15 7.77 -17.73 4.51
C LEU A 15 8.58 -17.02 3.42
N GLY A 16 8.90 -15.74 3.61
CA GLY A 16 9.68 -14.96 2.64
C GLY A 16 11.06 -15.55 2.36
N SER A 17 11.76 -16.04 3.40
CA SER A 17 13.07 -16.68 3.25
C SER A 17 12.99 -17.99 2.48
N ARG A 18 11.94 -18.77 2.66
CA ARG A 18 11.70 -20.03 1.94
C ARG A 18 11.38 -19.77 0.48
N LEU A 19 10.49 -18.82 0.18
CA LEU A 19 10.15 -18.41 -1.18
C LEU A 19 11.39 -17.89 -1.91
N LYS A 20 12.18 -17.03 -1.26
CA LYS A 20 13.44 -16.55 -1.83
C LYS A 20 14.39 -17.69 -2.14
N ARG A 21 14.64 -18.62 -1.20
CA ARG A 21 15.50 -19.78 -1.41
C ARG A 21 15.03 -20.67 -2.58
N LEU A 22 13.70 -20.84 -2.69
CA LEU A 22 13.11 -21.59 -3.80
C LEU A 22 13.34 -20.86 -5.13
N ALA A 23 13.06 -19.57 -5.19
CA ALA A 23 13.29 -18.74 -6.38
C ALA A 23 14.77 -18.75 -6.81
N ASP A 24 15.70 -18.58 -5.86
CA ASP A 24 17.14 -18.60 -6.13
C ASP A 24 17.58 -19.93 -6.77
N ARG A 25 17.05 -21.08 -6.32
CA ARG A 25 17.34 -22.40 -6.90
C ARG A 25 16.78 -22.54 -8.31
N LEU A 26 15.51 -22.17 -8.51
CA LEU A 26 14.88 -22.23 -9.84
C LEU A 26 15.61 -21.35 -10.86
N LEU A 27 15.99 -20.13 -10.45
CA LEU A 27 16.76 -19.22 -11.31
C LEU A 27 18.17 -19.74 -11.60
N ALA A 28 18.83 -20.39 -10.65
CA ALA A 28 20.14 -20.99 -10.86
C ALA A 28 20.06 -22.15 -11.89
N ASP A 29 19.04 -23.00 -11.79
CA ASP A 29 18.83 -24.09 -12.75
C ASP A 29 18.44 -23.54 -14.13
N ALA A 30 17.58 -22.53 -14.21
CA ALA A 30 17.29 -21.84 -15.46
C ALA A 30 18.56 -21.25 -16.10
N ALA A 31 19.46 -20.66 -15.30
CA ALA A 31 20.73 -20.16 -15.80
C ALA A 31 21.63 -21.26 -16.38
N ARG A 32 21.59 -22.45 -15.78
CA ARG A 32 22.33 -23.61 -16.33
C ARG A 32 21.77 -24.07 -17.68
N ILE A 33 20.44 -24.19 -17.77
CA ILE A 33 19.76 -24.57 -19.02
C ILE A 33 20.12 -23.58 -20.14
N HIS A 34 20.09 -22.26 -19.85
CA HIS A 34 20.49 -21.25 -20.83
C HIS A 34 21.94 -21.37 -21.30
N ARG A 35 22.88 -21.65 -20.39
CA ARG A 35 24.30 -21.85 -20.76
C ARG A 35 24.53 -23.09 -21.62
N GLU A 36 23.82 -24.17 -21.29
CA GLU A 36 23.94 -25.44 -22.01
C GLU A 36 23.27 -25.43 -23.40
N SER A 37 22.32 -24.51 -23.61
CA SER A 37 21.55 -24.36 -24.84
C SER A 37 22.10 -23.35 -25.84
N GLU A 38 23.32 -22.82 -25.63
CA GLU A 38 23.93 -21.75 -26.44
C GLU A 38 23.12 -20.43 -26.53
N HIS A 39 22.05 -20.33 -25.71
CA HIS A 39 21.20 -19.11 -25.62
C HIS A 39 21.63 -18.27 -24.42
N HIS A 40 22.27 -17.15 -24.69
CA HIS A 40 22.83 -16.28 -23.65
C HIS A 40 21.81 -15.27 -23.09
N LEU A 41 20.61 -15.71 -22.71
CA LEU A 41 19.68 -14.87 -21.98
C LEU A 41 19.95 -14.99 -20.47
N PRO A 42 20.31 -13.92 -19.76
CA PRO A 42 20.36 -13.95 -18.31
C PRO A 42 18.97 -14.26 -17.75
N PRO A 43 18.82 -15.22 -16.81
CA PRO A 43 17.51 -15.69 -16.34
C PRO A 43 16.61 -14.58 -15.78
N GLY A 44 17.19 -13.58 -15.15
CA GLY A 44 16.47 -12.43 -14.63
C GLY A 44 15.85 -11.51 -15.71
N GLN A 45 16.19 -11.70 -16.98
CA GLN A 45 15.67 -10.91 -18.10
C GLN A 45 14.47 -11.58 -18.80
N PHE A 46 14.22 -12.85 -18.50
CA PHE A 46 13.12 -13.60 -19.11
C PHE A 46 11.77 -12.89 -19.01
N PRO A 47 11.32 -12.38 -17.85
CA PRO A 47 10.02 -11.75 -17.74
C PRO A 47 9.87 -10.52 -18.66
N LEU A 48 10.89 -9.64 -18.71
CA LEU A 48 10.88 -8.45 -19.56
C LEU A 48 10.85 -8.85 -21.06
N ILE A 49 11.67 -9.79 -21.45
CA ILE A 49 11.73 -10.27 -22.85
C ILE A 49 10.40 -10.90 -23.26
N ALA A 50 9.80 -11.69 -22.38
CA ALA A 50 8.50 -12.31 -22.62
C ALA A 50 7.38 -11.28 -22.72
N ALA A 51 7.41 -10.22 -21.89
CA ALA A 51 6.45 -9.12 -21.96
C ALA A 51 6.58 -8.35 -23.28
N LEU A 52 7.80 -8.01 -23.70
CA LEU A 52 8.05 -7.31 -24.97
C LEU A 52 7.67 -8.16 -26.21
N ASP A 53 7.88 -9.47 -26.15
CA ASP A 53 7.45 -10.38 -27.21
C ASP A 53 5.91 -10.47 -27.30
N ARG A 54 5.23 -10.44 -26.17
CA ARG A 54 3.77 -10.59 -26.09
C ARG A 54 3.01 -9.32 -26.41
N PHE A 55 3.47 -8.20 -25.89
CA PHE A 55 2.73 -6.93 -25.92
C PHE A 55 3.36 -5.88 -26.86
N GLY A 56 4.55 -6.14 -27.40
CA GLY A 56 5.29 -5.18 -28.23
C GLY A 56 6.04 -4.14 -27.41
N ALA A 57 6.38 -3.03 -28.09
CA ALA A 57 7.09 -1.92 -27.45
C ALA A 57 6.25 -1.27 -26.36
N MET A 58 6.86 -0.99 -25.21
CA MET A 58 6.18 -0.40 -24.05
C MET A 58 7.10 0.58 -23.32
N THR A 59 6.53 1.47 -22.51
CA THR A 59 7.34 2.35 -21.66
C THR A 59 7.96 1.57 -20.48
N VAL A 60 8.99 2.14 -19.85
CA VAL A 60 9.59 1.54 -18.66
C VAL A 60 8.56 1.37 -17.53
N ASN A 61 7.62 2.32 -17.40
CA ASN A 61 6.55 2.25 -16.40
C ASN A 61 5.54 1.13 -16.73
N ASP A 62 5.14 1.01 -18.00
CA ASP A 62 4.26 -0.09 -18.42
C ASP A 62 4.94 -1.45 -18.21
N ALA A 63 6.25 -1.54 -18.46
CA ALA A 63 7.02 -2.74 -18.18
C ALA A 63 7.04 -3.08 -16.68
N ALA A 64 7.23 -2.08 -15.82
CA ALA A 64 7.18 -2.27 -14.36
C ALA A 64 5.80 -2.81 -13.92
N ALA A 65 4.73 -2.22 -14.44
CA ALA A 65 3.36 -2.66 -14.17
C ALA A 65 3.09 -4.08 -14.70
N ALA A 66 3.48 -4.37 -15.96
CA ALA A 66 3.29 -5.69 -16.55
C ALA A 66 4.07 -6.82 -15.84
N LEU A 67 5.19 -6.46 -15.21
CA LEU A 67 6.04 -7.40 -14.47
C LEU A 67 5.69 -7.49 -12.98
N GLY A 68 4.82 -6.63 -12.47
CA GLY A 68 4.51 -6.56 -11.04
C GLY A 68 5.72 -6.20 -10.17
N VAL A 69 6.71 -5.44 -10.72
CA VAL A 69 7.94 -5.09 -10.01
C VAL A 69 7.98 -3.61 -9.63
N SER A 70 8.80 -3.29 -8.61
CA SER A 70 8.98 -1.90 -8.21
C SER A 70 9.58 -1.05 -9.34
N GLN A 71 9.20 0.24 -9.40
CA GLN A 71 9.70 1.18 -10.42
C GLN A 71 11.24 1.17 -10.61
N PRO A 72 12.08 1.05 -9.57
CA PRO A 72 13.53 0.96 -9.75
C PRO A 72 14.02 -0.36 -10.36
N ALA A 73 13.23 -1.43 -10.36
CA ALA A 73 13.64 -2.74 -10.86
C ALA A 73 13.55 -2.84 -12.39
N ALA A 74 12.51 -2.25 -13.00
CA ALA A 74 12.31 -2.29 -14.45
C ALA A 74 13.45 -1.59 -15.25
N PRO A 75 13.95 -0.40 -14.88
CA PRO A 75 15.11 0.21 -15.54
C PRO A 75 16.38 -0.66 -15.47
N ARG A 76 16.60 -1.36 -14.35
CA ARG A 76 17.75 -2.27 -14.19
C ARG A 76 17.64 -3.48 -15.12
N ALA A 77 16.46 -4.10 -15.17
CA ALA A 77 16.19 -5.20 -16.09
C ALA A 77 16.37 -4.77 -17.56
N ALA A 78 15.86 -3.60 -17.93
CA ALA A 78 16.02 -3.03 -19.27
C ALA A 78 17.50 -2.77 -19.60
N ALA A 79 18.28 -2.21 -18.69
CA ALA A 79 19.71 -1.94 -18.90
C ALA A 79 20.50 -3.23 -19.09
N GLU A 80 20.22 -4.28 -18.31
CA GLU A 80 20.89 -5.58 -18.48
C GLU A 80 20.51 -6.26 -19.81
N ALA A 81 19.23 -6.23 -20.20
CA ALA A 81 18.78 -6.76 -21.48
C ALA A 81 19.37 -5.99 -22.68
N ALA A 82 19.55 -4.68 -22.54
CA ALA A 82 20.22 -3.84 -23.56
C ALA A 82 21.70 -4.16 -23.70
N LYS A 83 22.43 -4.43 -22.59
CA LYS A 83 23.84 -4.90 -22.65
C LYS A 83 24.01 -6.19 -23.44
N CYS A 84 23.00 -7.06 -23.41
CA CYS A 84 22.97 -8.31 -24.20
C CYS A 84 22.52 -8.09 -25.66
N GLY A 85 22.22 -6.85 -26.04
CA GLY A 85 21.74 -6.54 -27.39
C GLY A 85 20.30 -6.99 -27.68
N LEU A 86 19.55 -7.45 -26.69
CA LEU A 86 18.20 -7.99 -26.86
C LEU A 86 17.12 -6.91 -26.89
N VAL A 87 17.33 -5.81 -26.17
CA VAL A 87 16.37 -4.71 -26.00
C VAL A 87 16.99 -3.39 -26.43
N ALA A 88 16.27 -2.60 -27.21
CA ALA A 88 16.55 -1.19 -27.44
C ALA A 88 15.74 -0.35 -26.45
N SER A 89 16.33 0.79 -26.02
CA SER A 89 15.69 1.75 -25.15
C SER A 89 15.83 3.13 -25.76
N GLU A 90 14.74 3.68 -26.29
CA GLU A 90 14.71 4.96 -27.00
C GLU A 90 13.92 6.01 -26.22
N ALA A 91 14.34 7.27 -26.31
CA ALA A 91 13.56 8.37 -25.76
C ALA A 91 12.29 8.58 -26.60
N SER A 92 11.16 8.80 -25.95
CA SER A 92 9.90 9.11 -26.63
C SER A 92 10.04 10.44 -27.41
N VAL A 93 9.55 10.45 -28.63
CA VAL A 93 9.53 11.68 -29.48
C VAL A 93 8.62 12.76 -28.88
N LYS A 94 7.61 12.36 -28.10
CA LYS A 94 6.64 13.29 -27.48
C LYS A 94 7.14 13.86 -26.14
N ASP A 95 7.86 13.06 -25.36
CA ASP A 95 8.44 13.49 -24.06
C ASP A 95 9.77 12.74 -23.86
N GLY A 96 10.88 13.46 -23.99
CA GLY A 96 12.23 12.90 -23.85
C GLY A 96 12.54 12.30 -22.47
N ARG A 97 11.68 12.51 -21.48
CA ARG A 97 11.78 11.89 -20.15
C ARG A 97 11.27 10.46 -20.14
N VAL A 98 10.38 10.12 -21.07
CA VAL A 98 9.79 8.79 -21.20
C VAL A 98 10.66 7.94 -22.10
N ARG A 99 11.08 6.77 -21.64
CA ARG A 99 11.83 5.80 -22.43
C ARG A 99 10.93 4.64 -22.84
N THR A 100 10.97 4.30 -24.13
CA THR A 100 10.28 3.15 -24.70
C THR A 100 11.26 2.01 -24.89
N LEU A 101 10.88 0.82 -24.46
CA LEU A 101 11.61 -0.43 -24.61
C LEU A 101 11.02 -1.23 -25.77
N SER A 102 11.87 -1.82 -26.61
CA SER A 102 11.47 -2.73 -27.68
C SER A 102 12.50 -3.84 -27.89
N LEU A 103 12.10 -4.98 -28.42
CA LEU A 103 13.06 -5.98 -28.86
C LEU A 103 13.84 -5.45 -30.06
N THR A 104 15.15 -5.67 -30.06
CA THR A 104 15.96 -5.50 -31.28
C THR A 104 15.66 -6.60 -32.29
N SER A 105 16.12 -6.47 -33.55
CA SER A 105 16.01 -7.55 -34.51
C SER A 105 16.70 -8.84 -34.01
N PHE A 106 17.85 -8.70 -33.36
CA PHE A 106 18.54 -9.80 -32.71
C PHE A 106 17.72 -10.37 -31.54
N GLY A 107 17.13 -9.51 -30.70
CA GLY A 107 16.24 -9.91 -29.61
C GLY A 107 15.04 -10.70 -30.10
N ALA A 108 14.36 -10.22 -31.15
CA ALA A 108 13.22 -10.92 -31.74
C ALA A 108 13.58 -12.29 -32.33
N MET A 109 14.71 -12.40 -33.03
CA MET A 109 15.21 -13.69 -33.52
C MET A 109 15.57 -14.63 -32.37
N SER A 110 16.24 -14.15 -31.34
CA SER A 110 16.61 -14.93 -30.15
C SER A 110 15.38 -15.46 -29.44
N VAL A 111 14.35 -14.62 -29.23
CA VAL A 111 13.07 -15.04 -28.62
C VAL A 111 12.39 -16.10 -29.49
N ALA A 112 12.31 -15.91 -30.80
CA ALA A 112 11.70 -16.88 -31.71
C ALA A 112 12.42 -18.25 -31.64
N GLN A 113 13.73 -18.27 -31.51
CA GLN A 113 14.50 -19.50 -31.31
C GLN A 113 14.24 -20.13 -29.94
N MET A 114 14.28 -19.35 -28.85
CA MET A 114 13.98 -19.84 -27.51
C MET A 114 12.57 -20.44 -27.39
N LYS A 115 11.57 -19.82 -28.03
CA LYS A 115 10.19 -20.34 -28.07
C LYS A 115 10.08 -21.71 -28.78
N ARG A 116 10.93 -22.00 -29.76
CA ARG A 116 10.93 -23.29 -30.45
C ARG A 116 11.71 -24.38 -29.69
N GLU A 117 12.83 -24.04 -29.11
CA GLU A 117 13.82 -25.01 -28.67
C GLU A 117 13.92 -25.16 -27.16
N MET A 118 13.79 -24.08 -26.39
CA MET A 118 14.10 -24.07 -24.98
C MET A 118 12.86 -23.93 -24.08
N TRP A 119 11.99 -22.95 -24.33
CA TRP A 119 10.84 -22.71 -23.46
C TRP A 119 9.94 -23.93 -23.27
N PRO A 120 9.62 -24.73 -24.31
CA PRO A 120 8.82 -25.93 -24.11
C PRO A 120 9.48 -26.97 -23.20
N ARG A 121 10.82 -27.06 -23.22
CA ARG A 121 11.57 -27.98 -22.36
C ARG A 121 11.59 -27.49 -20.91
N VAL A 122 11.78 -26.18 -20.69
CA VAL A 122 11.71 -25.57 -19.34
C VAL A 122 10.32 -25.73 -18.78
N GLU A 123 9.28 -25.46 -19.59
CA GLU A 123 7.89 -25.64 -19.19
C GLU A 123 7.57 -27.09 -18.82
N ALA A 124 8.04 -28.07 -19.61
CA ALA A 124 7.84 -29.46 -19.30
C ALA A 124 8.52 -29.87 -17.99
N ALA A 125 9.73 -29.40 -17.74
CA ALA A 125 10.45 -29.65 -16.49
C ALA A 125 9.74 -28.99 -15.28
N ALA A 126 9.25 -27.77 -15.44
CA ALA A 126 8.47 -27.11 -14.41
C ALA A 126 7.16 -27.84 -14.12
N ARG A 127 6.44 -28.28 -15.14
CA ARG A 127 5.22 -29.10 -14.99
C ARG A 127 5.49 -30.41 -14.27
N ASP A 128 6.63 -31.05 -14.56
CA ASP A 128 7.03 -32.28 -13.87
C ASP A 128 7.30 -32.04 -12.38
N LEU A 129 8.02 -30.97 -12.07
CA LEU A 129 8.24 -30.52 -10.67
C LEU A 129 6.91 -30.25 -9.95
N LEU A 130 5.96 -29.55 -10.60
CA LEU A 130 4.66 -29.21 -10.03
C LEU A 130 3.79 -30.44 -9.77
N ARG A 131 3.91 -31.52 -10.57
CA ARG A 131 3.20 -32.79 -10.31
C ARG A 131 3.58 -33.42 -8.96
N GLY A 132 4.77 -33.13 -8.44
CA GLY A 132 5.21 -33.57 -7.11
C GLY A 132 4.60 -32.76 -5.94
N THR A 133 3.75 -31.77 -6.22
CA THR A 133 3.08 -30.93 -5.23
C THR A 133 1.57 -31.19 -5.20
N SER A 134 0.81 -30.36 -4.46
CA SER A 134 -0.67 -30.42 -4.43
C SER A 134 -1.34 -30.12 -5.77
N GLY A 135 -0.59 -29.70 -6.80
CA GLY A 135 -1.11 -29.24 -8.10
C GLY A 135 -1.68 -27.81 -8.08
N ARG A 136 -1.79 -27.17 -6.92
CA ARG A 136 -2.35 -25.82 -6.74
C ARG A 136 -1.33 -24.74 -6.46
N LEU A 137 -0.03 -25.05 -6.53
CA LEU A 137 1.03 -24.12 -6.13
C LEU A 137 0.96 -22.78 -6.86
N LEU A 138 0.66 -22.77 -8.16
CA LEU A 138 0.57 -21.51 -8.94
C LEU A 138 -0.66 -20.71 -8.54
N ASP A 139 -1.79 -21.36 -8.25
CA ASP A 139 -3.00 -20.69 -7.74
C ASP A 139 -2.75 -20.10 -6.35
N ASP A 140 -2.06 -20.87 -5.49
CA ASP A 140 -1.70 -20.41 -4.14
C ASP A 140 -0.71 -19.21 -4.18
N VAL A 141 0.22 -19.19 -5.15
CA VAL A 141 1.14 -18.06 -5.36
C VAL A 141 0.35 -16.83 -5.82
N SER A 142 -0.54 -16.97 -6.82
CA SER A 142 -1.39 -15.87 -7.29
C SER A 142 -2.25 -15.30 -6.17
N ALA A 143 -2.86 -16.17 -5.36
CA ALA A 143 -3.65 -15.73 -4.21
C ALA A 143 -2.81 -14.97 -3.17
N LEU A 144 -1.55 -15.37 -2.95
CA LEU A 144 -0.65 -14.64 -2.06
C LEU A 144 -0.26 -13.27 -2.62
N GLU A 145 -0.04 -13.17 -3.94
CA GLU A 145 0.26 -11.90 -4.63
C GLU A 145 -0.93 -10.94 -4.50
N ASP A 146 -2.16 -11.40 -4.77
CA ASP A 146 -3.39 -10.62 -4.64
C ASP A 146 -3.59 -10.14 -3.19
N LEU A 147 -3.46 -11.05 -2.22
CA LEU A 147 -3.59 -10.73 -0.81
C LEU A 147 -2.54 -9.72 -0.31
N LEU A 148 -1.32 -9.74 -0.87
CA LEU A 148 -0.27 -8.77 -0.54
C LEU A 148 -0.49 -7.43 -1.24
N ALA A 149 -1.11 -7.42 -2.43
CA ALA A 149 -1.52 -6.20 -3.13
C ALA A 149 -2.67 -5.49 -2.40
N GLU A 150 -3.65 -6.25 -1.89
CA GLU A 150 -4.74 -5.71 -1.08
C GLU A 150 -4.22 -5.14 0.25
N ARG A 151 -3.30 -5.86 0.89
CA ARG A 151 -2.83 -5.51 2.24
C ARG A 151 -1.44 -6.08 2.50
N SER A 152 -0.50 -5.19 2.78
CA SER A 152 0.89 -5.55 3.06
C SER A 152 1.05 -6.40 4.34
N LEU A 153 2.18 -7.09 4.45
CA LEU A 153 2.53 -7.83 5.67
C LEU A 153 2.66 -6.89 6.89
N LEU A 154 3.15 -5.66 6.66
CA LEU A 154 3.26 -4.65 7.72
C LEU A 154 1.89 -4.24 8.25
N GLU A 155 0.93 -3.98 7.36
CA GLU A 155 -0.45 -3.65 7.75
C GLU A 155 -1.10 -4.81 8.54
N ARG A 156 -0.89 -6.06 8.08
CA ARG A 156 -1.38 -7.26 8.80
C ARG A 156 -0.74 -7.42 10.18
N TYR A 157 0.55 -7.08 10.31
CA TYR A 157 1.25 -7.10 11.59
C TYR A 157 0.71 -6.01 12.53
N THR A 158 0.54 -4.80 12.01
CA THR A 158 0.04 -3.64 12.76
C THR A 158 -1.37 -3.91 13.31
N ASP A 159 -2.28 -4.43 12.50
CA ASP A 159 -3.64 -4.73 12.93
C ASP A 159 -3.73 -5.77 14.06
N ARG A 160 -2.79 -6.70 14.11
CA ARG A 160 -2.77 -7.71 15.19
C ARG A 160 -2.23 -7.17 16.52
N SER A 161 -1.42 -6.12 16.45
CA SER A 161 -0.83 -5.47 17.61
C SER A 161 -1.64 -4.28 18.11
N LEU A 162 -2.64 -3.83 17.35
CA LEU A 162 -3.50 -2.70 17.68
C LEU A 162 -4.94 -3.15 17.92
N ARG A 163 -5.62 -2.41 18.77
CA ARG A 163 -7.07 -2.53 18.96
C ARG A 163 -7.73 -1.16 18.95
N ILE A 164 -9.00 -1.12 18.57
CA ILE A 164 -9.83 0.07 18.68
C ILE A 164 -10.61 0.00 19.99
N LEU A 165 -10.59 1.10 20.71
CA LEU A 165 -11.48 1.31 21.85
C LEU A 165 -12.46 2.43 21.50
N GLU A 166 -13.68 2.31 22.00
CA GLU A 166 -14.66 3.39 21.99
C GLU A 166 -14.52 4.24 23.24
N TYR A 167 -15.10 5.42 23.20
CA TYR A 167 -15.08 6.35 24.34
C TYR A 167 -15.71 5.74 25.57
N SER A 168 -15.03 5.92 26.68
CA SER A 168 -15.53 5.79 28.05
C SER A 168 -14.91 6.92 28.88
N ASP A 169 -15.53 7.27 30.02
CA ASP A 169 -15.08 8.42 30.83
C ASP A 169 -13.66 8.28 31.36
N ASP A 170 -13.20 7.05 31.60
CA ASP A 170 -11.82 6.76 31.97
C ASP A 170 -10.80 7.02 30.85
N LEU A 171 -11.24 7.14 29.60
CA LEU A 171 -10.40 7.51 28.46
C LEU A 171 -10.42 9.03 28.14
N ALA A 172 -11.20 9.84 28.87
CA ALA A 172 -11.28 11.28 28.63
C ALA A 172 -9.92 11.98 28.76
N THR A 173 -9.12 11.60 29.74
CA THR A 173 -7.75 12.11 29.91
C THR A 173 -6.86 11.75 28.74
N ALA A 174 -6.93 10.51 28.25
CA ALA A 174 -6.14 10.07 27.09
C ALA A 174 -6.56 10.82 25.81
N PHE A 175 -7.84 11.18 25.65
CA PHE A 175 -8.33 12.01 24.55
C PHE A 175 -7.73 13.41 24.59
N LEU A 176 -7.75 14.05 25.75
CA LEU A 176 -7.18 15.39 25.96
C LEU A 176 -5.67 15.37 25.68
N GLU A 177 -4.92 14.53 26.38
CA GLU A 177 -3.46 14.49 26.30
C GLU A 177 -2.94 14.18 24.88
N SER A 178 -3.52 13.17 24.23
CA SER A 178 -3.12 12.81 22.86
C SER A 178 -3.34 13.94 21.86
N ASN A 179 -4.44 14.68 21.99
CA ASN A 179 -4.73 15.80 21.11
C ASN A 179 -3.87 17.04 21.43
N GLU A 180 -3.65 17.37 22.69
CA GLU A 180 -2.77 18.47 23.08
C GLU A 180 -1.34 18.28 22.56
N LEU A 181 -0.80 17.05 22.63
CA LEU A 181 0.55 16.74 22.16
C LEU A 181 0.72 17.08 20.70
N TRP A 182 -0.14 16.57 19.79
CA TRP A 182 0.04 16.83 18.37
C TRP A 182 -0.34 18.25 17.97
N ILE A 183 -1.33 18.89 18.62
CA ILE A 183 -1.70 20.28 18.35
C ILE A 183 -0.54 21.20 18.71
N ARG A 184 0.06 21.06 19.89
CA ARG A 184 1.18 21.89 20.34
C ARG A 184 2.45 21.70 19.52
N ASP A 185 2.63 20.54 18.90
CA ASP A 185 3.78 20.26 18.01
C ASP A 185 3.73 21.11 16.72
N MET A 186 2.54 21.46 16.24
CA MET A 186 2.36 22.12 14.95
C MET A 186 1.61 23.46 15.01
N PHE A 187 0.78 23.67 16.03
CA PHE A 187 -0.18 24.78 16.11
C PHE A 187 -0.33 25.30 17.54
N THR A 188 -1.08 26.40 17.68
CA THR A 188 -1.56 26.89 18.97
C THR A 188 -2.92 26.29 19.29
N LEU A 189 -3.13 25.84 20.52
CA LEU A 189 -4.41 25.32 20.99
C LEU A 189 -5.43 26.46 21.09
N GLU A 190 -6.46 26.42 20.27
CA GLU A 190 -7.53 27.43 20.25
C GLU A 190 -8.52 27.21 21.43
N ALA A 191 -9.25 28.25 21.84
CA ALA A 191 -10.20 28.15 22.96
C ALA A 191 -11.30 27.11 22.68
N HIS A 192 -11.77 27.03 21.43
CA HIS A 192 -12.75 26.02 21.02
C HIS A 192 -12.18 24.59 21.12
N ASP A 193 -10.94 24.37 20.70
CA ASP A 193 -10.30 23.05 20.86
C ASP A 193 -10.25 22.63 22.32
N ARG A 194 -9.80 23.54 23.18
CA ARG A 194 -9.69 23.28 24.62
C ARG A 194 -11.04 22.86 25.22
N HIS A 195 -12.10 23.56 24.90
CA HIS A 195 -13.44 23.23 25.40
C HIS A 195 -13.89 21.83 24.97
N VAL A 196 -13.71 21.49 23.70
CA VAL A 196 -14.08 20.17 23.18
C VAL A 196 -13.23 19.06 23.81
N LEU A 197 -11.94 19.28 24.00
CA LEU A 197 -11.02 18.29 24.54
C LEU A 197 -11.21 18.04 26.05
N GLU A 198 -11.60 19.08 26.80
CA GLU A 198 -11.90 19.01 28.25
C GLU A 198 -13.29 18.42 28.54
N HIS A 199 -14.24 18.54 27.58
CA HIS A 199 -15.64 18.11 27.75
C HIS A 199 -16.10 17.18 26.60
N PRO A 200 -15.38 16.08 26.30
CA PRO A 200 -15.68 15.25 25.14
C PRO A 200 -17.06 14.57 25.21
N ARG A 201 -17.52 14.21 26.41
CA ARG A 201 -18.86 13.63 26.58
C ARG A 201 -19.94 14.63 26.14
N GLU A 202 -19.93 15.83 26.70
CA GLU A 202 -20.93 16.87 26.45
C GLU A 202 -20.90 17.32 24.98
N THR A 203 -19.69 17.47 24.41
CA THR A 203 -19.51 18.15 23.12
C THR A 203 -19.54 17.17 21.91
N ILE A 204 -19.29 15.88 22.13
CA ILE A 204 -19.23 14.88 21.05
C ILE A 204 -20.18 13.73 21.29
N ILE A 205 -20.11 13.08 22.48
CA ILE A 205 -20.83 11.82 22.72
C ILE A 205 -22.33 12.04 22.89
N ASP A 206 -22.73 12.95 23.79
CA ASP A 206 -24.14 13.24 24.08
C ASP A 206 -24.91 13.76 22.85
N PRO A 207 -24.29 14.54 21.93
CA PRO A 207 -24.88 14.87 20.63
C PRO A 207 -24.96 13.70 19.61
N GLY A 208 -24.51 12.50 19.97
CA GLY A 208 -24.56 11.32 19.11
C GLY A 208 -23.31 11.06 18.27
N GLY A 209 -22.21 11.77 18.54
CA GLY A 209 -20.92 11.53 17.89
C GLY A 209 -20.17 10.35 18.52
N HIS A 210 -19.03 10.03 17.95
CA HIS A 210 -18.19 8.94 18.41
C HIS A 210 -16.74 9.39 18.60
N ILE A 211 -16.05 8.82 19.59
CA ILE A 211 -14.59 8.97 19.75
C ILE A 211 -14.00 7.57 19.73
N LEU A 212 -13.04 7.35 18.85
CA LEU A 212 -12.29 6.12 18.74
C LEU A 212 -10.85 6.34 19.15
N PHE A 213 -10.28 5.34 19.79
CA PHE A 213 -8.90 5.31 20.20
C PHE A 213 -8.21 4.13 19.53
N VAL A 214 -6.99 4.31 19.08
CA VAL A 214 -6.10 3.20 18.76
C VAL A 214 -5.18 2.96 19.93
N GLN A 215 -5.16 1.73 20.42
CA GLN A 215 -4.34 1.28 21.53
C GLN A 215 -3.45 0.12 21.09
N GLU A 216 -2.22 0.10 21.56
CA GLU A 216 -1.38 -1.09 21.45
C GLU A 216 -1.95 -2.22 22.33
N LEU A 217 -1.94 -3.44 21.83
CA LEU A 217 -2.45 -4.59 22.61
C LEU A 217 -1.66 -4.67 23.92
N ASP A 218 -2.37 -4.57 25.04
CA ASP A 218 -1.80 -4.51 26.39
C ASP A 218 -0.83 -3.32 26.65
N GLY A 219 -0.92 -2.27 25.83
CA GLY A 219 -0.07 -1.08 25.87
C GLY A 219 -0.85 0.24 26.00
N PRO A 220 -0.18 1.37 25.74
CA PRO A 220 -0.77 2.70 25.84
C PRO A 220 -1.73 3.01 24.67
N VAL A 221 -2.57 4.02 24.83
CA VAL A 221 -3.29 4.67 23.74
C VAL A 221 -2.26 5.40 22.85
N LEU A 222 -2.31 5.12 21.55
CA LEU A 222 -1.38 5.66 20.55
C LEU A 222 -1.96 6.83 19.77
N GLY A 223 -3.29 6.98 19.74
CA GLY A 223 -3.94 8.03 19.00
C GLY A 223 -5.46 8.00 19.15
N THR A 224 -6.10 9.06 18.69
CA THR A 224 -7.54 9.28 18.78
C THR A 224 -8.09 9.85 17.50
N CYS A 225 -9.38 9.65 17.23
CA CYS A 225 -10.17 10.46 16.30
C CYS A 225 -11.60 10.59 16.81
N ALA A 226 -12.30 11.61 16.34
CA ALA A 226 -13.71 11.86 16.65
C ALA A 226 -14.53 12.00 15.37
N LEU A 227 -15.76 11.50 15.42
CA LEU A 227 -16.83 11.72 14.46
C LEU A 227 -17.85 12.63 15.14
N GLN A 228 -17.94 13.88 14.73
CA GLN A 228 -18.78 14.88 15.36
C GLN A 228 -19.88 15.33 14.41
N HIS A 229 -21.14 15.28 14.86
CA HIS A 229 -22.26 15.83 14.11
C HIS A 229 -22.22 17.36 14.14
N ASP A 230 -22.53 17.98 13.01
CA ASP A 230 -22.78 19.41 12.93
C ASP A 230 -24.27 19.72 12.90
N ASP A 231 -24.61 21.01 13.02
CA ASP A 231 -26.00 21.50 13.04
C ASP A 231 -26.74 21.30 11.70
N GLU A 232 -26.04 20.93 10.65
CA GLU A 232 -26.56 20.76 9.30
C GLU A 232 -26.71 19.26 8.90
N GLY A 233 -26.41 18.37 9.84
CA GLY A 233 -26.53 16.92 9.67
C GLY A 233 -25.38 16.30 8.87
N LEU A 234 -24.25 17.01 8.72
CA LEU A 234 -22.99 16.44 8.27
C LEU A 234 -22.21 15.87 9.45
N VAL A 235 -21.19 15.09 9.16
CA VAL A 235 -20.30 14.48 10.15
C VAL A 235 -18.87 14.92 9.88
N GLU A 236 -18.25 15.56 10.85
CA GLU A 236 -16.84 15.95 10.79
C GLU A 236 -15.96 14.84 11.38
N LEU A 237 -15.03 14.30 10.59
CA LEU A 237 -13.88 13.59 11.12
C LEU A 237 -12.90 14.61 11.67
N THR A 238 -12.78 14.67 12.98
CA THR A 238 -12.01 15.69 13.69
C THR A 238 -11.16 15.07 14.80
N LYS A 239 -10.32 15.89 15.46
CA LYS A 239 -9.47 15.44 16.58
C LYS A 239 -8.69 14.17 16.28
N MET A 240 -8.26 14.02 15.01
CA MET A 240 -7.47 12.89 14.59
C MET A 240 -5.97 13.16 14.78
N GLY A 241 -5.36 12.39 15.60
CA GLY A 241 -3.91 12.47 15.87
C GLY A 241 -3.35 11.19 16.43
N VAL A 242 -2.06 10.97 16.15
CA VAL A 242 -1.27 9.86 16.69
C VAL A 242 -0.07 10.46 17.41
N ILE A 243 0.27 9.91 18.57
CA ILE A 243 1.44 10.36 19.35
C ILE A 243 2.72 10.25 18.49
N PRO A 244 3.68 11.18 18.67
CA PRO A 244 4.89 11.23 17.82
C PRO A 244 5.64 9.92 17.71
N GLU A 245 5.80 9.20 18.82
CA GLU A 245 6.53 7.93 18.93
C GLU A 245 5.91 6.77 18.14
N SER A 246 4.63 6.93 17.76
CA SER A 246 3.86 5.92 17.01
C SER A 246 3.59 6.30 15.56
N ARG A 247 4.09 7.46 15.11
CA ARG A 247 4.03 7.88 13.70
C ARG A 247 4.84 6.92 12.81
N GLY A 248 4.35 6.66 11.60
CA GLY A 248 4.99 5.74 10.65
C GLY A 248 4.82 4.23 10.96
N LYS A 249 4.12 3.88 12.05
CA LYS A 249 3.86 2.48 12.45
C LYS A 249 2.48 1.97 12.01
N GLY A 250 1.76 2.69 11.18
CA GLY A 250 0.43 2.30 10.67
C GLY A 250 -0.76 2.61 11.59
N ALA A 251 -0.52 3.08 12.84
CA ALA A 251 -1.58 3.33 13.82
C ALA A 251 -2.64 4.35 13.31
N GLY A 252 -2.21 5.40 12.63
CA GLY A 252 -3.12 6.41 12.06
C GLY A 252 -4.01 5.85 10.96
N GLU A 253 -3.47 5.02 10.07
CA GLU A 253 -4.26 4.37 9.03
C GLU A 253 -5.25 3.35 9.63
N PHE A 254 -4.81 2.56 10.62
CA PHE A 254 -5.67 1.62 11.32
C PHE A 254 -6.86 2.32 11.99
N LEU A 255 -6.61 3.43 12.68
CA LEU A 255 -7.63 4.25 13.32
C LEU A 255 -8.59 4.88 12.30
N LEU A 256 -8.08 5.44 11.21
CA LEU A 256 -8.89 6.05 10.17
C LEU A 256 -9.80 5.02 9.48
N ARG A 257 -9.30 3.83 9.19
CA ARG A 257 -10.11 2.74 8.62
C ARG A 257 -11.24 2.32 9.56
N ALA A 258 -10.98 2.24 10.86
CA ALA A 258 -12.01 1.94 11.86
C ALA A 258 -13.07 3.06 11.94
N ALA A 259 -12.66 4.32 11.84
CA ALA A 259 -13.61 5.44 11.78
C ALA A 259 -14.50 5.38 10.52
N LEU A 260 -13.91 5.06 9.36
CA LEU A 260 -14.67 4.88 8.11
C LEU A 260 -15.62 3.69 8.17
N GLU A 261 -15.22 2.59 8.81
CA GLU A 261 -16.10 1.45 9.03
C GLU A 261 -17.30 1.84 9.92
N ARG A 262 -17.05 2.59 11.00
CA ARG A 262 -18.13 3.13 11.84
C ARG A 262 -19.07 4.04 11.06
N VAL A 263 -18.55 4.93 10.21
CA VAL A 263 -19.36 5.81 9.34
C VAL A 263 -20.23 4.99 8.39
N ARG A 264 -19.69 3.90 7.83
CA ARG A 264 -20.41 2.98 6.95
C ARG A 264 -21.53 2.24 7.69
N GLU A 265 -21.25 1.72 8.89
CA GLU A 265 -22.27 1.06 9.74
C GLU A 265 -23.44 1.99 10.05
N LEU A 266 -23.16 3.30 10.19
CA LEU A 266 -24.17 4.32 10.46
C LEU A 266 -24.87 4.84 9.19
N GLY A 267 -24.41 4.49 7.99
CA GLY A 267 -24.95 4.97 6.71
C GLY A 267 -24.70 6.46 6.47
N LEU A 268 -23.55 6.99 6.94
CA LEU A 268 -23.22 8.42 6.93
C LEU A 268 -22.09 8.77 5.94
N GLU A 269 -21.73 7.89 5.04
CA GLU A 269 -20.58 8.03 4.12
C GLU A 269 -20.68 9.30 3.27
N ASP A 270 -21.88 9.59 2.72
CA ASP A 270 -22.12 10.77 1.89
C ASP A 270 -22.11 12.09 2.67
N ARG A 271 -22.09 12.04 4.00
CA ARG A 271 -22.12 13.17 4.90
C ARG A 271 -20.78 13.47 5.57
N LEU A 272 -19.78 12.61 5.34
CA LEU A 272 -18.49 12.72 6.01
C LEU A 272 -17.58 13.73 5.33
N TYR A 273 -17.04 14.64 6.14
CA TYR A 273 -16.01 15.58 5.73
C TYR A 273 -14.95 15.74 6.82
N LEU A 274 -13.86 16.41 6.48
CA LEU A 274 -12.83 16.84 7.45
C LEU A 274 -12.29 18.22 7.10
N LEU A 275 -11.74 18.88 8.13
CA LEU A 275 -10.97 20.12 8.00
C LEU A 275 -9.55 19.87 8.49
N THR A 276 -8.55 20.35 7.76
CA THR A 276 -7.14 20.21 8.11
C THR A 276 -6.32 21.40 7.64
N ASN A 277 -5.02 21.32 7.76
CA ASN A 277 -4.10 22.35 7.31
C ASN A 277 -3.11 21.78 6.30
N ALA A 278 -2.74 22.55 5.29
CA ALA A 278 -1.78 22.15 4.24
C ALA A 278 -0.42 21.67 4.80
N ARG A 279 -0.03 22.13 5.99
CA ARG A 279 1.20 21.65 6.69
C ARG A 279 1.10 20.21 7.15
N CYS A 280 -0.10 19.64 7.23
CA CYS A 280 -0.33 18.23 7.62
C CYS A 280 -0.23 17.27 6.42
N GLU A 281 0.84 17.38 5.62
CA GLU A 281 1.01 16.65 4.36
C GLU A 281 0.81 15.14 4.50
N ALA A 282 1.38 14.53 5.54
CA ALA A 282 1.26 13.09 5.79
C ALA A 282 -0.20 12.66 6.07
N ALA A 283 -0.97 13.51 6.78
CA ALA A 283 -2.38 13.25 7.04
C ALA A 283 -3.22 13.42 5.77
N ILE A 284 -2.97 14.46 4.97
CA ILE A 284 -3.65 14.70 3.69
C ILE A 284 -3.43 13.50 2.76
N HIS A 285 -2.19 13.06 2.61
CA HIS A 285 -1.88 11.88 1.78
C HIS A 285 -2.59 10.61 2.27
N LEU A 286 -2.70 10.44 3.59
CA LEU A 286 -3.45 9.32 4.15
C LEU A 286 -4.96 9.43 3.86
N TYR A 287 -5.54 10.62 3.98
CA TYR A 287 -6.95 10.85 3.64
C TYR A 287 -7.25 10.59 2.16
N GLU A 288 -6.40 11.08 1.25
CA GLU A 288 -6.50 10.81 -0.19
C GLU A 288 -6.44 9.30 -0.49
N LYS A 289 -5.51 8.60 0.14
CA LYS A 289 -5.34 7.14 0.00
C LYS A 289 -6.61 6.36 0.34
N VAL A 290 -7.39 6.81 1.31
CA VAL A 290 -8.62 6.11 1.74
C VAL A 290 -9.90 6.64 1.10
N GLY A 291 -9.80 7.60 0.18
CA GLY A 291 -10.94 8.05 -0.63
C GLY A 291 -11.50 9.43 -0.29
N PHE A 292 -10.80 10.23 0.50
CA PHE A 292 -11.17 11.64 0.64
C PHE A 292 -10.69 12.46 -0.57
N GLN A 293 -11.48 13.44 -0.96
CA GLN A 293 -11.18 14.39 -2.04
C GLN A 293 -11.30 15.82 -1.55
N HIS A 294 -10.44 16.71 -2.06
CA HIS A 294 -10.51 18.13 -1.74
C HIS A 294 -11.87 18.74 -2.13
N ASP A 295 -12.45 19.54 -1.23
CA ASP A 295 -13.77 20.15 -1.41
C ASP A 295 -13.74 21.63 -1.01
N ALA A 296 -13.79 22.50 -2.02
CA ALA A 296 -13.75 23.94 -1.82
C ALA A 296 -15.05 24.51 -1.19
N ASP A 297 -16.19 23.85 -1.43
CA ASP A 297 -17.48 24.28 -0.88
C ASP A 297 -17.54 24.01 0.61
N ILE A 298 -17.04 22.86 1.06
CA ILE A 298 -16.88 22.56 2.48
C ILE A 298 -15.91 23.56 3.12
N LEU A 299 -14.81 23.88 2.48
CA LEU A 299 -13.87 24.85 3.01
C LEU A 299 -14.52 26.24 3.17
N ALA A 300 -15.23 26.72 2.16
CA ALA A 300 -15.91 28.01 2.21
C ALA A 300 -16.96 28.07 3.32
N ARG A 301 -17.70 26.96 3.54
CA ARG A 301 -18.79 26.83 4.51
C ARG A 301 -18.29 26.83 5.96
N PHE A 302 -17.19 26.09 6.24
CA PHE A 302 -16.74 25.81 7.59
C PHE A 302 -15.43 26.52 8.00
N ARG A 303 -14.82 27.32 7.12
CA ARG A 303 -13.54 28.01 7.37
C ARG A 303 -13.49 28.81 8.68
N LYS A 304 -14.64 29.29 9.17
CA LYS A 304 -14.71 30.07 10.41
C LYS A 304 -14.61 29.21 11.67
N ARG A 305 -14.71 27.89 11.56
CA ARG A 305 -14.70 26.96 12.70
C ARG A 305 -13.33 26.86 13.35
N TYR A 306 -12.29 26.83 12.50
CA TYR A 306 -10.89 26.78 12.93
C TYR A 306 -10.09 27.80 12.11
N GLU A 307 -9.42 28.75 12.78
CA GLU A 307 -8.59 29.75 12.10
C GLU A 307 -7.42 29.12 11.29
N ARG A 308 -6.91 27.99 11.78
CA ARG A 308 -5.82 27.25 11.15
C ARG A 308 -6.22 26.35 9.98
N ALA A 309 -7.51 26.10 9.75
CA ALA A 309 -7.96 25.21 8.68
C ALA A 309 -7.93 25.93 7.33
N ASP A 310 -7.13 25.42 6.39
CA ASP A 310 -7.03 25.92 5.01
C ASP A 310 -7.25 24.83 3.96
N VAL A 311 -7.47 23.57 4.40
CA VAL A 311 -7.85 22.43 3.57
C VAL A 311 -9.11 21.79 4.11
N ALA A 312 -10.06 21.50 3.22
CA ALA A 312 -11.23 20.67 3.51
C ALA A 312 -11.31 19.52 2.53
N MET A 313 -11.77 18.38 3.00
CA MET A 313 -11.96 17.21 2.18
C MET A 313 -13.28 16.52 2.50
N ARG A 314 -13.92 15.96 1.48
CA ARG A 314 -15.14 15.14 1.59
C ARG A 314 -14.81 13.69 1.30
N TYR A 315 -15.41 12.78 2.02
CA TYR A 315 -15.30 11.37 1.73
C TYR A 315 -16.12 11.02 0.47
N ALA A 316 -15.48 10.44 -0.50
CA ALA A 316 -16.07 9.99 -1.75
C ALA A 316 -15.48 8.62 -2.08
N PRO A 317 -16.04 7.54 -1.50
CA PRO A 317 -15.52 6.20 -1.74
C PRO A 317 -15.64 5.88 -3.23
N ASN A 318 -14.55 5.42 -3.82
CA ASN A 318 -14.55 5.01 -5.23
C ASN A 318 -15.45 3.76 -5.36
N PRO A 319 -16.55 3.76 -6.11
CA PRO A 319 -17.48 2.64 -6.19
C PRO A 319 -16.89 1.41 -6.87
N LEU A 320 -15.69 1.51 -7.40
CA LEU A 320 -14.94 0.40 -8.03
C LEU A 320 -13.53 0.45 -7.45
N GLY A 321 -13.22 -0.50 -6.56
CA GLY A 321 -11.88 -0.72 -6.03
C GLY A 321 -10.85 -0.96 -7.14
N ALA A 322 -10.45 0.13 -7.81
CA ALA A 322 -9.27 0.16 -8.65
C ALA A 322 -8.14 0.79 -7.80
N PRO A 323 -7.01 0.13 -7.63
CA PRO A 323 -5.84 0.77 -7.05
C PRO A 323 -5.49 1.99 -7.88
N GLY A 324 -5.31 3.13 -7.20
CA GLY A 324 -5.01 4.40 -7.81
C GLY A 324 -3.85 4.30 -8.79
N SER A 325 -4.06 4.92 -9.93
CA SER A 325 -3.13 5.07 -11.05
C SER A 325 -1.82 5.76 -10.68
#